data_0112de686fd3e450914cabfe0ccf6684
#
_entry.id   0112de686fd3e450914cabfe0ccf6684
#
_cell.length_a   1.000
_cell.length_b   1.000
_cell.length_c   1.000
_cell.angle_alpha   90.00
_cell.angle_beta   90.00
_cell.angle_gamma   90.00
#
_symmetry.space_group_name_H-M   'P 1'
#
loop_
_entity.id
_entity.type
_entity.pdbx_description
1 polymer ?
#
loop_
_entity_poly.entity_id
_entity_poly.type
_entity_poly.pdbx_seq_one_letter_code
_entity_poly.pdbx_strand_id
1 'polypeptide(L)'
;NKKYDFLFDEPKPNEYVCLDCETSGLNPKKDEILSIGAVHIKENKILMRKTFNIFLKPSKNINPESIKIHHIRPIDSENGMNPKEAIYELLEFIGSRPIVGYYIKFDAAIISRYTKEFIGIKLPNETIEVSSMYYKTRKRSSDYQFIDLRFDTILKNLDIPSLGKHDALNDAIMTSMMFLKLKNLTPAKTTFYTN
;
A
#
# COMPACT_ATOMS: atom_id res chain seq x y z
N ASN A 1 -18.38 15.39 7.15
CA ASN A 1 -19.05 15.32 5.86
C ASN A 1 -19.68 13.95 5.71
N LYS A 2 -21.02 13.85 5.87
CA LYS A 2 -21.79 12.58 5.86
C LYS A 2 -21.44 11.64 4.69
N LYS A 3 -20.95 12.18 3.58
CA LYS A 3 -20.54 11.40 2.40
C LYS A 3 -19.41 10.40 2.69
N TYR A 4 -18.57 10.66 3.69
CA TYR A 4 -17.38 9.85 4.00
C TYR A 4 -17.47 9.16 5.36
N ASP A 5 -18.66 9.10 5.97
CA ASP A 5 -18.86 8.46 7.27
C ASP A 5 -18.51 6.97 7.22
N PHE A 6 -18.66 6.32 6.07
CA PHE A 6 -18.30 4.92 5.83
C PHE A 6 -16.81 4.60 6.09
N LEU A 7 -15.92 5.60 6.05
CA LEU A 7 -14.50 5.41 6.36
C LEU A 7 -14.25 5.17 7.86
N PHE A 8 -15.23 5.51 8.69
CA PHE A 8 -15.19 5.38 10.14
C PHE A 8 -16.06 4.23 10.66
N ASP A 9 -16.64 3.45 9.75
CA ASP A 9 -17.35 2.23 10.13
C ASP A 9 -16.39 1.24 10.78
N GLU A 10 -16.91 0.37 11.64
CA GLU A 10 -16.11 -0.69 12.22
C GLU A 10 -15.61 -1.65 11.12
N PRO A 11 -14.29 -1.88 11.02
CA PRO A 11 -13.74 -2.75 10.00
C PRO A 11 -14.26 -4.17 10.14
N LYS A 12 -14.67 -4.77 9.03
CA LYS A 12 -15.10 -6.17 9.04
C LYS A 12 -13.91 -7.08 9.36
N PRO A 13 -14.08 -8.07 10.25
CA PRO A 13 -13.00 -8.97 10.61
C PRO A 13 -12.47 -9.73 9.38
N ASN A 14 -11.14 -9.90 9.32
CA ASN A 14 -10.44 -10.58 8.23
C ASN A 14 -10.64 -9.95 6.82
N GLU A 15 -11.04 -8.68 6.75
CA GLU A 15 -11.02 -7.90 5.52
C GLU A 15 -9.91 -6.84 5.59
N TYR A 16 -9.08 -6.74 4.54
CA TYR A 16 -7.96 -5.80 4.42
C TYR A 16 -7.88 -5.30 2.98
N VAL A 17 -7.18 -4.18 2.80
CA VAL A 17 -6.74 -3.72 1.47
C VAL A 17 -5.22 -3.66 1.48
N CYS A 18 -4.57 -4.39 0.58
CA CYS A 18 -3.14 -4.19 0.35
C CYS A 18 -2.96 -3.11 -0.69
N LEU A 19 -2.05 -2.15 -0.43
CA LEU A 19 -1.88 -0.95 -1.23
C LEU A 19 -0.41 -0.61 -1.39
N ASP A 20 -0.07 -0.09 -2.57
CA ASP A 20 1.21 0.49 -2.92
C ASP A 20 1.03 1.69 -3.85
N CYS A 21 1.94 2.67 -3.81
CA CYS A 21 1.92 3.85 -4.66
C CYS A 21 3.27 4.07 -5.33
N GLU A 22 3.28 4.32 -6.64
CA GLU A 22 4.42 4.94 -7.29
C GLU A 22 4.31 6.46 -7.21
N THR A 23 5.43 7.11 -6.93
CA THR A 23 5.47 8.54 -6.65
C THR A 23 6.60 9.25 -7.38
N SER A 24 6.48 10.56 -7.56
CA SER A 24 7.52 11.37 -8.21
C SER A 24 8.81 11.53 -7.41
N GLY A 25 8.83 11.06 -6.15
CA GLY A 25 9.97 11.10 -5.24
C GLY A 25 9.59 10.61 -3.85
N LEU A 26 10.53 10.72 -2.90
CA LEU A 26 10.40 10.12 -1.56
C LEU A 26 9.94 11.09 -0.45
N ASN A 27 9.43 12.25 -0.81
CA ASN A 27 8.94 13.24 0.15
C ASN A 27 7.41 13.33 0.13
N PRO A 28 6.67 12.71 1.07
CA PRO A 28 5.20 12.67 1.05
C PRO A 28 4.55 14.05 1.21
N LYS A 29 5.31 15.08 1.60
CA LYS A 29 4.83 16.46 1.72
C LYS A 29 4.91 17.27 0.41
N LYS A 30 5.73 16.81 -0.56
CA LYS A 30 6.04 17.58 -1.78
C LYS A 30 5.80 16.79 -3.05
N ASP A 31 6.07 15.48 -3.02
CA ASP A 31 5.99 14.63 -4.19
C ASP A 31 4.56 14.21 -4.51
N GLU A 32 4.33 13.81 -5.73
CA GLU A 32 3.00 13.48 -6.25
C GLU A 32 2.85 11.97 -6.42
N ILE A 33 1.63 11.47 -6.26
CA ILE A 33 1.29 10.09 -6.61
C ILE A 33 1.18 10.01 -8.14
N LEU A 34 1.85 9.02 -8.73
CA LEU A 34 1.84 8.75 -10.17
C LEU A 34 0.96 7.54 -10.52
N SER A 35 0.96 6.52 -9.67
CA SER A 35 0.02 5.41 -9.77
C SER A 35 -0.34 4.87 -8.40
N ILE A 36 -1.48 4.20 -8.32
CA ILE A 36 -1.96 3.50 -7.13
C ILE A 36 -2.38 2.10 -7.54
N GLY A 37 -1.79 1.11 -6.87
CA GLY A 37 -2.18 -0.28 -6.96
C GLY A 37 -2.75 -0.76 -5.64
N ALA A 38 -3.92 -1.40 -5.68
CA ALA A 38 -4.47 -2.01 -4.48
C ALA A 38 -5.28 -3.27 -4.77
N VAL A 39 -5.36 -4.16 -3.79
CA VAL A 39 -6.11 -5.40 -3.88
C VAL A 39 -6.78 -5.73 -2.56
N HIS A 40 -8.02 -6.22 -2.63
CA HIS A 40 -8.74 -6.68 -1.45
C HIS A 40 -8.22 -8.05 -0.98
N ILE A 41 -8.11 -8.18 0.33
CA ILE A 41 -7.88 -9.44 1.02
C ILE A 41 -9.10 -9.74 1.89
N LYS A 42 -9.66 -10.93 1.77
CA LYS A 42 -10.77 -11.39 2.59
C LYS A 42 -10.56 -12.84 2.98
N GLU A 43 -10.69 -13.16 4.28
CA GLU A 43 -10.61 -14.52 4.81
C GLU A 43 -9.39 -15.31 4.29
N ASN A 44 -8.22 -14.68 4.33
CA ASN A 44 -6.95 -15.24 3.84
C ASN A 44 -6.91 -15.51 2.31
N LYS A 45 -7.77 -14.86 1.52
CA LYS A 45 -7.77 -14.91 0.06
C LYS A 45 -7.51 -13.55 -0.53
N ILE A 46 -6.62 -13.49 -1.52
CA ILE A 46 -6.40 -12.30 -2.36
C ILE A 46 -7.48 -12.28 -3.44
N LEU A 47 -8.27 -11.23 -3.50
CA LEU A 47 -9.40 -11.14 -4.42
C LEU A 47 -8.98 -10.47 -5.73
N MET A 48 -8.36 -11.21 -6.64
CA MET A 48 -7.84 -10.70 -7.92
C MET A 48 -8.88 -10.04 -8.83
N ARG A 49 -10.17 -10.25 -8.58
CA ARG A 49 -11.27 -9.53 -9.28
C ARG A 49 -11.64 -8.20 -8.60
N LYS A 50 -11.04 -7.89 -7.44
CA LYS A 50 -11.23 -6.66 -6.68
C LYS A 50 -9.88 -5.97 -6.54
N THR A 51 -9.41 -5.44 -7.65
CA THR A 51 -8.19 -4.66 -7.75
C THR A 51 -8.51 -3.22 -8.09
N PHE A 52 -7.65 -2.33 -7.66
CA PHE A 52 -7.62 -0.92 -8.02
C PHE A 52 -6.27 -0.67 -8.67
N ASN A 53 -6.24 -0.19 -9.89
CA ASN A 53 -5.00 0.08 -10.62
C ASN A 53 -5.20 1.27 -11.54
N ILE A 54 -4.67 2.41 -11.13
CA ILE A 54 -4.85 3.66 -11.86
C ILE A 54 -3.56 4.45 -11.94
N PHE A 55 -3.40 5.18 -13.05
CA PHE A 55 -2.42 6.26 -13.18
C PHE A 55 -3.07 7.59 -12.88
N LEU A 56 -2.35 8.49 -12.21
CA LEU A 56 -2.79 9.84 -11.92
C LEU A 56 -2.08 10.81 -12.85
N LYS A 57 -2.80 11.86 -13.24
CA LYS A 57 -2.23 12.97 -14.00
C LYS A 57 -1.41 13.87 -13.07
N PRO A 58 -0.08 13.93 -13.20
CA PRO A 58 0.74 14.77 -12.35
C PRO A 58 0.53 16.25 -12.70
N SER A 59 0.68 17.12 -11.71
CA SER A 59 0.60 18.59 -11.93
C SER A 59 1.88 19.18 -12.52
N LYS A 60 3.00 18.46 -12.42
CA LYS A 60 4.32 18.86 -12.91
C LYS A 60 4.92 17.77 -13.77
N ASN A 61 5.90 18.16 -14.59
CA ASN A 61 6.68 17.19 -15.35
C ASN A 61 7.39 16.21 -14.42
N ILE A 62 7.28 14.92 -14.75
CA ILE A 62 7.91 13.84 -14.00
C ILE A 62 9.43 13.96 -14.14
N ASN A 63 10.15 13.88 -13.01
CA ASN A 63 11.60 13.92 -13.03
C ASN A 63 12.16 12.68 -13.78
N PRO A 64 13.07 12.85 -14.75
CA PRO A 64 13.68 11.73 -15.46
C PRO A 64 14.35 10.67 -14.56
N GLU A 65 14.85 11.07 -13.39
CA GLU A 65 15.46 10.13 -12.44
C GLU A 65 14.41 9.22 -11.78
N SER A 66 13.22 9.74 -11.47
CA SER A 66 12.14 8.94 -10.90
C SER A 66 11.60 7.93 -11.93
N ILE A 67 11.58 8.27 -13.23
CA ILE A 67 11.19 7.37 -14.31
C ILE A 67 12.05 6.10 -14.34
N LYS A 68 13.35 6.22 -14.02
CA LYS A 68 14.27 5.07 -13.97
C LYS A 68 13.90 4.06 -12.86
N ILE A 69 13.18 4.51 -11.85
CA ILE A 69 12.79 3.68 -10.70
C ILE A 69 11.44 3.02 -10.95
N HIS A 70 10.40 3.82 -11.20
CA HIS A 70 9.02 3.32 -11.35
C HIS A 70 8.60 3.05 -12.80
N HIS A 71 9.48 3.31 -13.79
CA HIS A 71 9.26 3.09 -15.23
C HIS A 71 8.00 3.75 -15.83
N ILE A 72 7.30 4.61 -15.09
CA ILE A 72 6.12 5.35 -15.56
C ILE A 72 6.61 6.50 -16.43
N ARG A 73 6.31 6.43 -17.72
CA ARG A 73 6.67 7.48 -18.68
C ARG A 73 5.62 8.60 -18.64
N PRO A 74 5.97 9.82 -19.06
CA PRO A 74 5.00 10.91 -19.19
C PRO A 74 3.73 10.50 -19.95
N ILE A 75 3.86 9.75 -21.04
CA ILE A 75 2.74 9.27 -21.85
C ILE A 75 1.78 8.36 -21.06
N ASP A 76 2.29 7.57 -20.11
CA ASP A 76 1.49 6.66 -19.30
C ASP A 76 0.59 7.44 -18.32
N SER A 77 1.02 8.64 -17.93
CA SER A 77 0.32 9.53 -17.00
C SER A 77 -0.43 10.70 -17.67
N GLU A 78 -0.16 10.98 -18.96
CA GLU A 78 -0.88 12.04 -19.70
C GLU A 78 -2.39 11.84 -19.71
N ASN A 79 -2.84 10.58 -19.85
CA ASN A 79 -4.24 10.17 -19.79
C ASN A 79 -4.65 9.69 -18.39
N GLY A 80 -3.83 9.96 -17.38
CA GLY A 80 -4.12 9.59 -16.00
C GLY A 80 -5.35 10.30 -15.45
N MET A 81 -5.98 9.67 -14.46
CA MET A 81 -7.14 10.20 -13.77
C MET A 81 -6.79 11.49 -13.02
N ASN A 82 -7.75 12.40 -12.90
CA ASN A 82 -7.60 13.57 -12.04
C ASN A 82 -7.32 13.13 -10.59
N PRO A 83 -6.30 13.67 -9.90
CA PRO A 83 -5.95 13.23 -8.55
C PRO A 83 -7.10 13.26 -7.55
N LYS A 84 -8.00 14.24 -7.65
CA LYS A 84 -9.17 14.33 -6.77
C LYS A 84 -10.16 13.20 -6.99
N GLU A 85 -10.44 12.85 -8.25
CA GLU A 85 -11.30 11.74 -8.62
C GLU A 85 -10.68 10.40 -8.21
N ALA A 86 -9.38 10.23 -8.49
CA ALA A 86 -8.62 9.05 -8.11
C ALA A 86 -8.67 8.78 -6.60
N ILE A 87 -8.51 9.82 -5.79
CA ILE A 87 -8.59 9.69 -4.33
C ILE A 87 -10.02 9.35 -3.88
N TYR A 88 -11.05 9.89 -4.50
CA TYR A 88 -12.44 9.55 -4.15
C TYR A 88 -12.74 8.08 -4.44
N GLU A 89 -12.35 7.59 -5.60
CA GLU A 89 -12.51 6.18 -5.96
C GLU A 89 -11.69 5.26 -5.05
N LEU A 90 -10.46 5.67 -4.71
CA LEU A 90 -9.62 4.94 -3.77
C LEU A 90 -10.26 4.83 -2.38
N LEU A 91 -10.85 5.91 -1.86
CA LEU A 91 -11.52 5.89 -0.56
C LEU A 91 -12.73 4.94 -0.56
N GLU A 92 -13.52 4.93 -1.64
CA GLU A 92 -14.63 3.99 -1.80
C GLU A 92 -14.12 2.54 -1.88
N PHE A 93 -13.00 2.32 -2.58
CA PHE A 93 -12.38 1.01 -2.68
C PHE A 93 -11.86 0.52 -1.32
N ILE A 94 -11.17 1.37 -0.57
CA ILE A 94 -10.61 1.01 0.74
C ILE A 94 -11.72 0.82 1.79
N GLY A 95 -12.69 1.74 1.85
CA GLY A 95 -13.67 1.79 2.93
C GLY A 95 -12.99 1.96 4.29
N SER A 96 -13.53 1.34 5.33
CA SER A 96 -12.95 1.35 6.68
C SER A 96 -11.89 0.27 6.94
N ARG A 97 -11.50 -0.50 5.91
CA ARG A 97 -10.56 -1.64 6.06
C ARG A 97 -9.17 -1.18 6.47
N PRO A 98 -8.46 -1.94 7.33
CA PRO A 98 -7.04 -1.74 7.56
C PRO A 98 -6.25 -1.87 6.26
N ILE A 99 -5.26 -0.99 6.08
CA ILE A 99 -4.41 -0.93 4.90
C ILE A 99 -3.10 -1.66 5.21
N VAL A 100 -2.77 -2.64 4.39
CA VAL A 100 -1.54 -3.41 4.44
C VAL A 100 -0.57 -2.88 3.39
N GLY A 101 0.71 -2.76 3.70
CA GLY A 101 1.71 -2.37 2.73
C GLY A 101 3.14 -2.62 3.19
N TYR A 102 4.07 -2.34 2.28
CA TYR A 102 5.50 -2.34 2.57
C TYR A 102 5.97 -0.88 2.61
N TYR A 103 6.53 -0.45 3.73
CA TYR A 103 6.75 0.96 4.07
C TYR A 103 5.48 1.81 4.00
N ILE A 104 4.34 1.22 4.34
CA ILE A 104 3.00 1.78 4.20
C ILE A 104 2.80 3.16 4.85
N LYS A 105 3.62 3.51 5.83
CA LYS A 105 3.56 4.86 6.45
C LYS A 105 3.83 5.98 5.44
N PHE A 106 4.64 5.73 4.43
CA PHE A 106 4.88 6.68 3.36
C PHE A 106 3.62 6.87 2.50
N ASP A 107 3.02 5.78 2.01
CA ASP A 107 1.82 5.80 1.18
C ASP A 107 0.63 6.41 1.93
N ALA A 108 0.42 5.98 3.16
CA ALA A 108 -0.61 6.55 4.03
C ALA A 108 -0.42 8.05 4.27
N ALA A 109 0.83 8.51 4.40
CA ALA A 109 1.12 9.94 4.60
C ALA A 109 0.81 10.77 3.34
N ILE A 110 1.20 10.28 2.17
CA ILE A 110 0.94 10.99 0.91
C ILE A 110 -0.55 10.99 0.58
N ILE A 111 -1.26 9.87 0.74
CA ILE A 111 -2.71 9.78 0.58
C ILE A 111 -3.41 10.69 1.59
N SER A 112 -2.98 10.70 2.86
CA SER A 112 -3.54 11.60 3.90
C SER A 112 -3.40 13.08 3.54
N ARG A 113 -2.35 13.47 2.83
CA ARG A 113 -2.21 14.84 2.32
C ARG A 113 -3.30 15.15 1.31
N TYR A 114 -3.53 14.29 0.34
CA TYR A 114 -4.58 14.45 -0.67
C TYR A 114 -5.99 14.41 -0.05
N THR A 115 -6.24 13.50 0.87
CA THR A 115 -7.56 13.43 1.53
C THR A 115 -7.82 14.67 2.40
N LYS A 116 -6.78 15.19 3.09
CA LYS A 116 -6.90 16.43 3.85
C LYS A 116 -7.21 17.62 2.94
N GLU A 117 -6.56 17.69 1.79
CA GLU A 117 -6.76 18.75 0.81
C GLU A 117 -8.18 18.69 0.18
N PHE A 118 -8.63 17.49 -0.23
CA PHE A 118 -9.85 17.35 -1.02
C PHE A 118 -11.14 17.19 -0.19
N ILE A 119 -11.03 16.60 1.00
CA ILE A 119 -12.20 16.31 1.84
C ILE A 119 -12.07 16.80 3.29
N GLY A 120 -10.93 17.40 3.66
CA GLY A 120 -10.72 18.02 4.97
C GLY A 120 -10.30 17.07 6.09
N ILE A 121 -10.17 15.76 5.84
CA ILE A 121 -9.78 14.76 6.85
C ILE A 121 -8.52 14.00 6.40
N LYS A 122 -7.74 13.51 7.35
CA LYS A 122 -6.68 12.55 7.08
C LYS A 122 -7.28 11.18 6.86
N LEU A 123 -6.56 10.32 6.16
CA LEU A 123 -6.91 8.91 6.01
C LEU A 123 -7.04 8.27 7.40
N PRO A 124 -8.26 7.78 7.79
CA PRO A 124 -8.47 7.29 9.15
C PRO A 124 -8.08 5.83 9.35
N ASN A 125 -7.82 5.11 8.25
CA ASN A 125 -7.58 3.68 8.25
C ASN A 125 -6.33 3.30 9.05
N GLU A 126 -6.42 2.24 9.81
CA GLU A 126 -5.26 1.61 10.44
C GLU A 126 -4.30 1.07 9.39
N THR A 127 -3.00 1.07 9.70
CA THR A 127 -1.97 0.56 8.79
C THR A 127 -1.26 -0.65 9.37
N ILE A 128 -0.95 -1.61 8.52
CA ILE A 128 -0.21 -2.83 8.85
C ILE A 128 1.06 -2.90 8.01
N GLU A 129 2.20 -2.82 8.66
CA GLU A 129 3.52 -2.81 8.04
C GLU A 129 4.08 -4.23 7.91
N VAL A 130 4.23 -4.72 6.68
CA VAL A 130 4.66 -6.10 6.40
C VAL A 130 6.11 -6.35 6.81
N SER A 131 7.01 -5.38 6.62
CA SER A 131 8.41 -5.52 7.05
C SER A 131 8.54 -5.69 8.57
N SER A 132 7.68 -5.02 9.34
CA SER A 132 7.61 -5.17 10.79
C SER A 132 7.08 -6.55 11.21
N MET A 133 6.11 -7.09 10.48
CA MET A 133 5.63 -8.46 10.70
C MET A 133 6.74 -9.48 10.45
N TYR A 134 7.45 -9.33 9.34
CA TYR A 134 8.59 -10.18 9.01
C TYR A 134 9.69 -10.11 10.08
N TYR A 135 10.06 -8.89 10.50
CA TYR A 135 11.05 -8.71 11.58
C TYR A 135 10.65 -9.45 12.86
N LYS A 136 9.40 -9.29 13.31
CA LYS A 136 8.88 -9.96 14.52
C LYS A 136 8.94 -11.48 14.39
N THR A 137 8.65 -12.02 13.21
CA THR A 137 8.70 -13.47 12.95
C THR A 137 10.14 -13.99 13.00
N ARG A 138 11.09 -13.28 12.37
CA ARG A 138 12.51 -13.67 12.36
C ARG A 138 13.17 -13.53 13.71
N LYS A 139 12.88 -12.47 14.45
CA LYS A 139 13.44 -12.26 15.80
C LYS A 139 13.08 -13.37 16.80
N ARG A 140 11.96 -14.04 16.60
CA ARG A 140 11.55 -15.20 17.43
C ARG A 140 12.34 -16.46 17.15
N SER A 141 12.93 -16.58 15.96
CA SER A 141 13.59 -17.80 15.48
C SER A 141 15.11 -17.75 15.56
N SER A 142 15.72 -16.61 15.89
CA SER A 142 17.18 -16.49 15.96
C SER A 142 17.63 -15.44 16.98
N ASP A 143 18.57 -15.84 17.87
CA ASP A 143 19.31 -14.91 18.69
C ASP A 143 20.38 -14.20 17.84
N TYR A 144 20.35 -12.86 17.80
CA TYR A 144 21.43 -11.98 17.32
C TYR A 144 21.87 -12.02 15.85
N GLN A 145 20.95 -12.19 14.87
CA GLN A 145 21.30 -11.99 13.47
C GLN A 145 20.77 -10.68 12.91
N PHE A 146 21.58 -10.05 12.03
CA PHE A 146 21.10 -8.93 11.20
C PHE A 146 19.93 -9.42 10.33
N ILE A 147 18.77 -8.80 10.47
CA ILE A 147 17.58 -9.15 9.70
C ILE A 147 17.46 -8.14 8.55
N ASP A 148 17.68 -8.61 7.33
CA ASP A 148 17.51 -7.80 6.13
C ASP A 148 16.02 -7.65 5.82
N LEU A 149 15.55 -6.40 5.83
CA LEU A 149 14.14 -6.03 5.61
C LEU A 149 13.85 -5.56 4.18
N ARG A 150 14.82 -5.65 3.26
CA ARG A 150 14.59 -5.28 1.85
C ARG A 150 13.51 -6.17 1.23
N PHE A 151 12.70 -5.57 0.38
CA PHE A 151 11.55 -6.20 -0.27
C PHE A 151 11.90 -7.56 -0.90
N ASP A 152 12.98 -7.58 -1.71
CA ASP A 152 13.45 -8.80 -2.37
C ASP A 152 13.90 -9.89 -1.42
N THR A 153 14.55 -9.49 -0.34
CA THR A 153 14.99 -10.43 0.68
C THR A 153 13.80 -11.07 1.37
N ILE A 154 12.75 -10.28 1.66
CA ILE A 154 11.52 -10.80 2.25
C ILE A 154 10.80 -11.73 1.27
N LEU A 155 10.64 -11.34 -0.01
CA LEU A 155 10.05 -12.21 -1.04
C LEU A 155 10.76 -13.55 -1.11
N LYS A 156 12.09 -13.53 -1.27
CA LYS A 156 12.92 -14.72 -1.36
C LYS A 156 12.79 -15.62 -0.13
N ASN A 157 12.89 -15.03 1.07
CA ASN A 157 12.85 -15.79 2.31
C ASN A 157 11.46 -16.34 2.65
N LEU A 158 10.43 -15.75 2.08
CA LEU A 158 9.07 -16.25 2.17
C LEU A 158 8.68 -17.12 0.97
N ASP A 159 9.60 -17.41 0.05
CA ASP A 159 9.32 -18.19 -1.15
C ASP A 159 8.08 -17.68 -1.91
N ILE A 160 8.11 -16.39 -2.25
CA ILE A 160 7.05 -15.70 -2.99
C ILE A 160 7.61 -15.31 -4.36
N PRO A 161 6.90 -15.63 -5.47
CA PRO A 161 7.35 -15.28 -6.80
C PRO A 161 7.37 -13.76 -7.01
N SER A 162 8.35 -13.27 -7.78
CA SER A 162 8.35 -11.89 -8.26
C SER A 162 7.43 -11.76 -9.47
N LEU A 163 6.51 -10.79 -9.44
CA LEU A 163 5.57 -10.47 -10.52
C LEU A 163 6.04 -9.29 -11.40
N GLY A 164 7.27 -8.82 -11.20
CA GLY A 164 7.76 -7.55 -11.72
C GLY A 164 7.59 -6.45 -10.68
N LYS A 165 8.62 -5.62 -10.52
CA LYS A 165 8.66 -4.55 -9.53
C LYS A 165 8.41 -3.20 -10.16
N HIS A 166 8.15 -2.23 -9.28
CA HIS A 166 7.88 -0.86 -9.68
C HIS A 166 6.62 -0.75 -10.57
N ASP A 167 5.68 -1.63 -10.31
CA ASP A 167 4.30 -1.56 -10.74
C ASP A 167 3.44 -1.65 -9.47
N ALA A 168 2.74 -0.59 -9.13
CA ALA A 168 2.03 -0.46 -7.86
C ALA A 168 1.06 -1.64 -7.59
N LEU A 169 0.38 -2.16 -8.62
CA LEU A 169 -0.51 -3.30 -8.43
C LEU A 169 0.25 -4.60 -8.17
N ASN A 170 1.35 -4.85 -8.90
CA ASN A 170 2.17 -6.03 -8.68
C ASN A 170 2.81 -6.00 -7.28
N ASP A 171 3.30 -4.83 -6.85
CA ASP A 171 3.91 -4.66 -5.54
C ASP A 171 2.87 -4.83 -4.42
N ALA A 172 1.64 -4.33 -4.59
CA ALA A 172 0.52 -4.59 -3.68
C ALA A 172 0.14 -6.09 -3.64
N ILE A 173 0.12 -6.80 -4.77
CA ILE A 173 -0.16 -8.23 -4.82
C ILE A 173 0.94 -9.03 -4.11
N MET A 174 2.22 -8.76 -4.40
CA MET A 174 3.35 -9.42 -3.74
C MET A 174 3.33 -9.17 -2.23
N THR A 175 3.06 -7.94 -1.82
CA THR A 175 2.92 -7.56 -0.40
C THR A 175 1.74 -8.28 0.27
N SER A 176 0.63 -8.47 -0.45
CA SER A 176 -0.51 -9.23 0.05
C SER A 176 -0.18 -10.71 0.30
N MET A 177 0.65 -11.32 -0.56
CA MET A 177 1.17 -12.68 -0.35
C MET A 177 2.08 -12.76 0.87
N MET A 178 2.99 -11.76 1.05
CA MET A 178 3.82 -11.65 2.24
C MET A 178 2.96 -11.57 3.50
N PHE A 179 1.96 -10.69 3.50
CA PHE A 179 1.05 -10.49 4.63
C PHE A 179 0.36 -11.77 5.03
N LEU A 180 -0.23 -12.49 4.08
CA LEU A 180 -0.95 -13.74 4.36
C LEU A 180 -0.02 -14.84 4.89
N LYS A 181 1.18 -14.98 4.31
CA LYS A 181 2.18 -15.94 4.79
C LYS A 181 2.63 -15.63 6.22
N LEU A 182 2.93 -14.36 6.50
CA LEU A 182 3.35 -13.92 7.83
C LEU A 182 2.22 -13.98 8.87
N LYS A 183 0.99 -13.66 8.49
CA LYS A 183 -0.19 -13.80 9.35
C LYS A 183 -0.36 -15.25 9.81
N ASN A 184 -0.16 -16.22 8.93
CA ASN A 184 -0.27 -17.65 9.25
C ASN A 184 0.90 -18.18 10.11
N LEU A 185 2.08 -17.54 10.05
CA LEU A 185 3.24 -17.90 10.86
C LEU A 185 3.18 -17.30 12.28
N THR A 186 2.24 -16.42 12.54
CA THR A 186 2.13 -15.72 13.83
C THR A 186 0.97 -16.28 14.64
N PRO A 187 1.17 -16.67 15.92
CA PRO A 187 0.09 -17.11 16.78
C PRO A 187 -1.02 -16.06 16.90
N ALA A 188 -2.28 -16.50 16.97
CA ALA A 188 -3.51 -15.70 16.90
C ALA A 188 -3.68 -14.55 17.93
N LYS A 189 -2.71 -14.31 18.83
CA LYS A 189 -2.76 -13.27 19.88
C LYS A 189 -1.88 -12.03 19.61
N THR A 190 -1.28 -11.89 18.43
CA THR A 190 -0.39 -10.74 18.15
C THR A 190 -1.14 -9.69 17.33
N THR A 191 -1.42 -8.54 17.92
CA THR A 191 -1.95 -7.37 17.23
C THR A 191 -0.83 -6.73 16.40
N PHE A 192 -1.04 -6.50 15.11
CA PHE A 192 -0.05 -5.97 14.17
C PHE A 192 -0.19 -4.47 13.88
N TYR A 193 -1.16 -3.82 14.51
CA TYR A 193 -1.41 -2.39 14.29
C TYR A 193 -0.24 -1.54 14.78
N THR A 194 0.14 -0.56 13.98
CA THR A 194 1.15 0.45 14.33
C THR A 194 0.41 1.76 14.59
N ASN A 195 0.44 2.22 15.83
CA ASN A 195 0.00 3.57 16.19
C ASN A 195 0.87 4.64 15.50
#